data_f303cbb4f94952efc2a8777902ebb781
#
_entry.id   f303cbb4f94952efc2a8777902ebb781
#
_cell.length_a   1.000
_cell.length_b   1.000
_cell.length_c   1.000
_cell.angle_alpha   90.00
_cell.angle_beta   90.00
_cell.angle_gamma   90.00
#
_symmetry.space_group_name_H-M   'P 1'
#
loop_
_entity.id
_entity.type
_entity.pdbx_description
1 polymer ?
#
loop_
_entity_poly.entity_id
_entity_poly.type
_entity_poly.pdbx_seq_one_letter_code
_entity_poly.pdbx_strand_id
1 'polypeptide(L)'
;IEGPPKYEYFSFIGDNEDGYASEYMTIKANALTPIPKDWSLQEAATLPCAGLTAWRAIMEEGNLQPNETILVQGSGGVSIFALQLAKAHGANVIATTSSEVKAEKLKSLGADEVVNYKEHPQWGKEVLRLTANEGVDHVVEVAGGESFNESIRCAKLGGHISIIGILDGNTSEIL
;
A
#
# COMPACT_ATOMS: atom_id res chain seq x y z
N ILE A 1 9.98 16.66 11.90
CA ILE A 1 11.21 16.06 12.45
C ILE A 1 12.24 16.18 11.35
N GLU A 2 13.21 17.09 11.53
CA GLU A 2 14.31 17.28 10.58
C GLU A 2 15.41 16.23 10.84
N GLY A 3 15.75 15.47 9.84
CA GLY A 3 16.82 14.46 9.85
C GLY A 3 16.31 13.02 9.70
N PRO A 4 17.22 12.05 9.43
CA PRO A 4 16.84 10.66 9.32
C PRO A 4 16.29 10.14 10.65
N PRO A 5 15.26 9.30 10.62
CA PRO A 5 14.67 8.71 11.82
C PRO A 5 15.75 7.91 12.57
N LYS A 6 15.88 8.14 13.87
CA LYS A 6 16.73 7.32 14.73
C LYS A 6 15.89 6.23 15.36
N TYR A 7 16.34 4.99 15.31
CA TYR A 7 15.63 3.84 15.87
C TYR A 7 15.22 4.02 17.34
N GLU A 8 15.99 4.76 18.12
CA GLU A 8 15.70 5.09 19.51
C GLU A 8 14.45 5.95 19.74
N TYR A 9 13.87 6.53 18.67
CA TYR A 9 12.62 7.31 18.72
C TYR A 9 11.40 6.55 18.26
N PHE A 10 11.56 5.31 17.80
CA PHE A 10 10.42 4.48 17.43
C PHE A 10 9.86 3.79 18.65
N SER A 11 8.75 4.33 19.13
CA SER A 11 7.90 3.71 20.12
C SER A 11 6.62 3.30 19.42
N PHE A 12 6.38 2.00 19.36
CA PHE A 12 5.19 1.43 18.76
C PHE A 12 4.27 0.93 19.86
N ILE A 13 3.10 1.56 19.95
CA ILE A 13 2.05 1.17 20.86
C ILE A 13 1.53 -0.22 20.48
N GLY A 14 1.53 -1.13 21.42
CA GLY A 14 1.17 -2.53 21.21
C GLY A 14 2.35 -3.42 20.80
N ASP A 15 3.56 -2.88 20.70
CA ASP A 15 4.81 -3.61 20.46
C ASP A 15 5.78 -3.41 21.63
N ASN A 16 6.53 -2.34 21.65
CA ASN A 16 7.47 -2.00 22.73
C ASN A 16 6.86 -1.10 23.82
N GLU A 17 5.64 -0.66 23.65
CA GLU A 17 4.80 -0.01 24.68
C GLU A 17 3.44 -0.71 24.79
N ASP A 18 2.77 -0.51 25.92
CA ASP A 18 1.43 -1.08 26.16
C ASP A 18 0.42 -0.67 25.08
N GLY A 19 -0.36 -1.63 24.61
CA GLY A 19 -1.39 -1.41 23.58
C GLY A 19 -2.64 -0.71 24.12
N TYR A 20 -3.54 -0.37 23.22
CA TYR A 20 -4.78 0.36 23.50
C TYR A 20 -5.97 -0.53 23.87
N ALA A 21 -5.79 -1.82 24.10
CA ALA A 21 -6.85 -2.73 24.52
C ALA A 21 -7.21 -2.53 26.01
N SER A 22 -7.64 -1.33 26.37
CA SER A 22 -8.01 -0.92 27.73
C SER A 22 -9.17 0.06 27.71
N GLU A 23 -9.93 0.13 28.82
CA GLU A 23 -11.03 1.10 28.94
C GLU A 23 -10.55 2.55 29.01
N TYR A 24 -9.38 2.77 29.60
CA TYR A 24 -8.75 4.08 29.75
C TYR A 24 -7.26 3.98 29.45
N MET A 25 -6.73 5.06 28.90
CA MET A 25 -5.30 5.20 28.62
C MET A 25 -4.83 6.63 28.83
N THR A 26 -3.55 6.80 29.08
CA THR A 26 -2.91 8.11 29.09
C THR A 26 -2.03 8.25 27.86
N ILE A 27 -2.23 9.31 27.08
CA ILE A 27 -1.47 9.58 25.88
C ILE A 27 -1.06 11.07 25.83
N LYS A 28 0.05 11.37 25.19
CA LYS A 28 0.48 12.76 24.96
C LYS A 28 -0.50 13.45 23.99
N ALA A 29 -0.94 14.65 24.33
CA ALA A 29 -1.91 15.40 23.52
C ALA A 29 -1.45 15.64 22.08
N ASN A 30 -0.13 15.79 21.85
CA ASN A 30 0.44 15.95 20.51
C ASN A 30 0.50 14.66 19.68
N ALA A 31 0.16 13.52 20.26
CA ALA A 31 -0.01 12.25 19.54
C ALA A 31 -1.47 12.01 19.09
N LEU A 32 -2.35 12.98 19.32
CA LEU A 32 -3.76 12.93 18.94
C LEU A 32 -4.02 13.81 17.73
N THR A 33 -4.85 13.29 16.82
CA THR A 33 -5.37 14.04 15.67
C THR A 33 -6.89 14.12 15.76
N PRO A 34 -7.49 15.28 15.55
CA PRO A 34 -8.96 15.41 15.52
C PRO A 34 -9.57 14.55 14.42
N ILE A 35 -10.67 13.88 14.75
CA ILE A 35 -11.43 13.11 13.78
C ILE A 35 -12.26 14.05 12.91
N PRO A 36 -12.34 13.85 11.57
CA PRO A 36 -13.23 14.61 10.71
C PRO A 36 -14.70 14.53 11.19
N LYS A 37 -15.45 15.63 11.07
CA LYS A 37 -16.77 15.81 11.72
C LYS A 37 -17.79 14.69 11.43
N ASP A 38 -17.77 14.16 10.21
CA ASP A 38 -18.80 13.23 9.73
C ASP A 38 -18.32 11.77 9.71
N TRP A 39 -17.18 11.48 10.38
CA TRP A 39 -16.60 10.14 10.43
C TRP A 39 -16.96 9.44 11.73
N SER A 40 -17.29 8.16 11.62
CA SER A 40 -17.41 7.29 12.80
C SER A 40 -16.04 6.99 13.40
N LEU A 41 -16.02 6.59 14.69
CA LEU A 41 -14.79 6.17 15.36
C LEU A 41 -14.15 4.97 14.66
N GLN A 42 -14.98 4.05 14.12
CA GLN A 42 -14.52 2.87 13.40
C GLN A 42 -13.81 3.24 12.09
N GLU A 43 -14.36 4.16 11.32
CA GLU A 43 -13.71 4.65 10.09
C GLU A 43 -12.41 5.37 10.42
N ALA A 44 -12.43 6.30 11.38
CA ALA A 44 -11.25 7.04 11.79
C ALA A 44 -10.12 6.13 12.29
N ALA A 45 -10.44 5.05 12.99
CA ALA A 45 -9.46 4.07 13.50
C ALA A 45 -8.69 3.34 12.39
N THR A 46 -9.16 3.33 11.16
CA THR A 46 -8.46 2.72 10.02
C THR A 46 -7.34 3.60 9.44
N LEU A 47 -7.36 4.91 9.74
CA LEU A 47 -6.44 5.88 9.14
C LEU A 47 -5.02 5.85 9.71
N PRO A 48 -4.79 5.75 11.04
CA PRO A 48 -3.45 5.95 11.62
C PRO A 48 -2.38 4.98 11.12
N CYS A 49 -2.76 3.75 10.77
CA CYS A 49 -1.84 2.76 10.22
C CYS A 49 -2.00 2.67 8.70
N ALA A 50 -3.06 2.03 8.22
CA ALA A 50 -3.20 1.69 6.80
C ALA A 50 -3.36 2.92 5.90
N GLY A 51 -4.17 3.91 6.31
CA GLY A 51 -4.38 5.13 5.53
C GLY A 51 -3.12 5.99 5.45
N LEU A 52 -2.46 6.22 6.59
CA LEU A 52 -1.22 7.00 6.64
C LEU A 52 -0.08 6.32 5.88
N THR A 53 0.04 4.99 5.99
CA THR A 53 1.04 4.23 5.24
C THR A 53 0.83 4.37 3.74
N ALA A 54 -0.41 4.19 3.27
CA ALA A 54 -0.73 4.38 1.86
C ALA A 54 -0.44 5.81 1.38
N TRP A 55 -0.86 6.82 2.16
CA TRP A 55 -0.59 8.22 1.84
C TRP A 55 0.91 8.49 1.69
N ARG A 56 1.72 8.11 2.68
CA ARG A 56 3.17 8.30 2.60
C ARG A 56 3.77 7.60 1.39
N ALA A 57 3.42 6.33 1.18
CA ALA A 57 3.97 5.54 0.10
C ALA A 57 3.78 6.19 -1.28
N ILE A 58 2.59 6.73 -1.54
CA ILE A 58 2.25 7.19 -2.89
C ILE A 58 2.32 8.72 -3.06
N MET A 59 2.02 9.50 -2.01
CA MET A 59 2.00 10.95 -2.10
C MET A 59 3.31 11.59 -1.64
N GLU A 60 3.81 11.23 -0.46
CA GLU A 60 4.99 11.89 0.13
C GLU A 60 6.31 11.35 -0.46
N GLU A 61 6.48 10.02 -0.46
CA GLU A 61 7.72 9.38 -0.91
C GLU A 61 7.67 9.07 -2.42
N GLY A 62 6.51 8.61 -2.91
CA GLY A 62 6.31 8.26 -4.31
C GLY A 62 6.10 9.47 -5.21
N ASN A 63 5.54 10.57 -4.70
CA ASN A 63 5.18 11.75 -5.47
C ASN A 63 4.35 11.42 -6.72
N LEU A 64 3.36 10.53 -6.55
CA LEU A 64 2.47 10.06 -7.62
C LEU A 64 1.84 11.22 -8.37
N GLN A 65 1.90 11.18 -9.70
CA GLN A 65 1.31 12.21 -10.55
C GLN A 65 0.03 11.72 -11.24
N PRO A 66 -0.88 12.62 -11.63
CA PRO A 66 -2.02 12.27 -12.48
C PRO A 66 -1.57 11.58 -13.78
N ASN A 67 -2.33 10.57 -14.21
CA ASN A 67 -2.07 9.71 -15.36
C ASN A 67 -0.91 8.71 -15.22
N GLU A 68 -0.14 8.74 -14.14
CA GLU A 68 0.79 7.65 -13.84
C GLU A 68 0.05 6.36 -13.52
N THR A 69 0.73 5.23 -13.64
CA THR A 69 0.17 3.92 -13.36
C THR A 69 0.79 3.36 -12.07
N ILE A 70 -0.07 2.96 -11.14
CA ILE A 70 0.33 2.35 -9.87
C ILE A 70 -0.16 0.91 -9.76
N LEU A 71 0.69 0.04 -9.25
CA LEU A 71 0.34 -1.31 -8.85
C LEU A 71 0.09 -1.38 -7.34
N VAL A 72 -1.04 -1.96 -6.92
CA VAL A 72 -1.34 -2.27 -5.53
C VAL A 72 -1.52 -3.79 -5.36
N GLN A 73 -0.94 -4.36 -4.31
CA GLN A 73 -0.96 -5.79 -4.08
C GLN A 73 -2.06 -6.21 -3.10
N GLY A 74 -2.97 -7.05 -3.59
CA GLY A 74 -4.04 -7.59 -2.77
C GLY A 74 -5.14 -6.59 -2.43
N SER A 75 -5.98 -6.96 -1.46
CA SER A 75 -7.16 -6.20 -1.01
C SER A 75 -7.12 -5.91 0.49
N GLY A 76 -5.92 -5.77 1.05
CA GLY A 76 -5.71 -5.34 2.44
C GLY A 76 -5.91 -3.84 2.63
N GLY A 77 -5.90 -3.38 3.88
CA GLY A 77 -6.17 -1.98 4.22
C GLY A 77 -5.29 -0.99 3.48
N VAL A 78 -3.96 -1.19 3.48
CA VAL A 78 -3.00 -0.30 2.77
C VAL A 78 -3.31 -0.26 1.28
N SER A 79 -3.53 -1.42 0.65
CA SER A 79 -3.78 -1.52 -0.80
C SER A 79 -5.08 -0.86 -1.21
N ILE A 80 -6.15 -1.00 -0.40
CA ILE A 80 -7.43 -0.33 -0.66
C ILE A 80 -7.31 1.19 -0.51
N PHE A 81 -6.63 1.68 0.53
CA PHE A 81 -6.38 3.12 0.66
C PHE A 81 -5.52 3.65 -0.48
N ALA A 82 -4.45 2.93 -0.86
CA ALA A 82 -3.59 3.34 -1.97
C ALA A 82 -4.38 3.41 -3.30
N LEU A 83 -5.24 2.40 -3.57
CA LEU A 83 -6.13 2.39 -4.74
C LEU A 83 -7.03 3.63 -4.75
N GLN A 84 -7.75 3.87 -3.65
CA GLN A 84 -8.71 4.98 -3.59
C GLN A 84 -8.04 6.35 -3.67
N LEU A 85 -6.90 6.53 -2.99
CA LEU A 85 -6.12 7.76 -3.04
C LEU A 85 -5.54 8.00 -4.44
N ALA A 86 -4.99 6.96 -5.07
CA ALA A 86 -4.45 7.04 -6.43
C ALA A 86 -5.55 7.41 -7.45
N LYS A 87 -6.73 6.78 -7.36
CA LYS A 87 -7.88 7.14 -8.22
C LYS A 87 -8.35 8.56 -8.00
N ALA A 88 -8.45 9.00 -6.74
CA ALA A 88 -8.81 10.38 -6.41
C ALA A 88 -7.78 11.40 -6.94
N HIS A 89 -6.52 10.99 -7.07
CA HIS A 89 -5.43 11.80 -7.63
C HIS A 89 -5.36 11.77 -9.16
N GLY A 90 -6.15 10.92 -9.82
CA GLY A 90 -6.20 10.82 -11.28
C GLY A 90 -5.20 9.84 -11.88
N ALA A 91 -4.68 8.90 -11.09
CA ALA A 91 -3.80 7.85 -11.57
C ALA A 91 -4.58 6.64 -12.12
N ASN A 92 -3.89 5.81 -12.92
CA ASN A 92 -4.35 4.50 -13.32
C ASN A 92 -3.94 3.46 -12.28
N VAL A 93 -4.84 2.56 -11.92
CA VAL A 93 -4.58 1.55 -10.88
C VAL A 93 -4.72 0.15 -11.42
N ILE A 94 -3.63 -0.61 -11.32
CA ILE A 94 -3.62 -2.06 -11.50
C ILE A 94 -3.57 -2.69 -10.11
N ALA A 95 -4.43 -3.67 -9.84
CA ALA A 95 -4.44 -4.38 -8.56
C ALA A 95 -4.15 -5.87 -8.76
N THR A 96 -3.47 -6.51 -7.81
CA THR A 96 -3.37 -7.96 -7.79
C THR A 96 -4.34 -8.58 -6.77
N THR A 97 -4.76 -9.81 -6.99
CA THR A 97 -5.66 -10.53 -6.09
C THR A 97 -5.47 -12.04 -6.18
N SER A 98 -6.09 -12.79 -5.27
CA SER A 98 -6.08 -14.25 -5.25
C SER A 98 -7.43 -14.88 -5.62
N SER A 99 -8.46 -14.09 -5.90
CA SER A 99 -9.80 -14.62 -6.20
C SER A 99 -10.66 -13.63 -6.97
N GLU A 100 -11.58 -14.16 -7.75
CA GLU A 100 -12.52 -13.38 -8.59
C GLU A 100 -13.42 -12.46 -7.74
N VAL A 101 -13.93 -12.96 -6.63
CA VAL A 101 -14.76 -12.14 -5.71
C VAL A 101 -14.04 -10.88 -5.23
N LYS A 102 -12.74 -11.00 -4.93
CA LYS A 102 -11.93 -9.84 -4.55
C LYS A 102 -11.62 -8.96 -5.76
N ALA A 103 -11.47 -9.54 -6.96
CA ALA A 103 -11.26 -8.78 -8.19
C ALA A 103 -12.45 -7.87 -8.50
N GLU A 104 -13.67 -8.38 -8.42
CA GLU A 104 -14.89 -7.58 -8.59
C GLU A 104 -14.95 -6.42 -7.59
N LYS A 105 -14.60 -6.68 -6.33
CA LYS A 105 -14.57 -5.62 -5.31
C LYS A 105 -13.52 -4.56 -5.62
N LEU A 106 -12.32 -4.95 -6.03
CA LEU A 106 -11.26 -3.99 -6.40
C LEU A 106 -11.68 -3.13 -7.60
N LYS A 107 -12.31 -3.74 -8.61
CA LYS A 107 -12.89 -3.01 -9.74
C LYS A 107 -14.00 -2.05 -9.31
N SER A 108 -14.87 -2.45 -8.40
CA SER A 108 -15.93 -1.57 -7.87
C SER A 108 -15.38 -0.38 -7.07
N LEU A 109 -14.17 -0.50 -6.53
CA LEU A 109 -13.44 0.57 -5.83
C LEU A 109 -12.62 1.46 -6.77
N GLY A 110 -12.58 1.14 -8.07
CA GLY A 110 -11.96 1.97 -9.09
C GLY A 110 -10.67 1.42 -9.69
N ALA A 111 -10.27 0.17 -9.39
CA ALA A 111 -9.14 -0.44 -10.11
C ALA A 111 -9.48 -0.54 -11.61
N ASP A 112 -8.59 -0.03 -12.47
CA ASP A 112 -8.75 -0.08 -13.92
C ASP A 112 -8.53 -1.50 -14.43
N GLU A 113 -7.53 -2.20 -13.87
CA GLU A 113 -7.21 -3.59 -14.19
C GLU A 113 -6.95 -4.40 -12.91
N VAL A 114 -7.24 -5.70 -12.96
CA VAL A 114 -6.99 -6.61 -11.85
C VAL A 114 -6.38 -7.91 -12.37
N VAL A 115 -5.26 -8.31 -11.77
CA VAL A 115 -4.53 -9.53 -12.10
C VAL A 115 -4.67 -10.55 -10.96
N ASN A 116 -5.19 -11.73 -11.29
CA ASN A 116 -5.24 -12.84 -10.33
C ASN A 116 -3.90 -13.59 -10.34
N TYR A 117 -3.10 -13.39 -9.29
CA TYR A 117 -1.75 -13.99 -9.21
C TYR A 117 -1.75 -15.52 -9.02
N LYS A 118 -2.89 -16.12 -8.67
CA LYS A 118 -3.02 -17.60 -8.64
C LYS A 118 -3.16 -18.20 -10.03
N GLU A 119 -3.82 -17.47 -10.92
CA GLU A 119 -3.97 -17.86 -12.34
C GLU A 119 -2.74 -17.45 -13.15
N HIS A 120 -2.11 -16.35 -12.76
CA HIS A 120 -0.89 -15.82 -13.36
C HIS A 120 0.25 -15.76 -12.35
N PRO A 121 0.95 -16.87 -12.05
CA PRO A 121 2.05 -16.86 -11.07
C PRO A 121 3.17 -15.87 -11.42
N GLN A 122 3.41 -15.63 -12.71
CA GLN A 122 4.31 -14.59 -13.21
C GLN A 122 3.52 -13.29 -13.47
N TRP A 123 2.81 -12.82 -12.45
CA TRP A 123 1.90 -11.69 -12.57
C TRP A 123 2.57 -10.37 -13.00
N GLY A 124 3.87 -10.22 -12.75
CA GLY A 124 4.62 -9.06 -13.24
C GLY A 124 4.69 -9.01 -14.78
N LYS A 125 4.71 -10.15 -15.46
CA LYS A 125 4.62 -10.21 -16.93
C LYS A 125 3.24 -9.78 -17.43
N GLU A 126 2.20 -10.15 -16.70
CA GLU A 126 0.85 -9.76 -17.05
C GLU A 126 0.65 -8.24 -16.85
N VAL A 127 1.21 -7.67 -15.78
CA VAL A 127 1.24 -6.22 -15.57
C VAL A 127 1.99 -5.52 -16.71
N LEU A 128 3.15 -6.04 -17.13
CA LEU A 128 3.87 -5.50 -18.29
C LEU A 128 3.02 -5.53 -19.57
N ARG A 129 2.30 -6.64 -19.81
CA ARG A 129 1.39 -6.75 -20.96
C ARG A 129 0.29 -5.68 -20.93
N LEU A 130 -0.30 -5.44 -19.75
CA LEU A 130 -1.34 -4.43 -19.54
C LEU A 130 -0.84 -2.99 -19.74
N THR A 131 0.44 -2.75 -19.49
CA THR A 131 1.10 -1.46 -19.66
C THR A 131 1.88 -1.33 -20.98
N ALA A 132 1.56 -2.11 -22.00
CA ALA A 132 2.27 -2.12 -23.29
C ALA A 132 3.80 -2.32 -23.17
N ASN A 133 4.25 -3.06 -22.16
CA ASN A 133 5.64 -3.29 -21.75
C ASN A 133 6.40 -2.06 -21.23
N GLU A 134 5.73 -0.99 -20.90
CA GLU A 134 6.36 0.17 -20.26
C GLU A 134 6.61 -0.05 -18.76
N GLY A 135 5.74 -0.83 -18.10
CA GLY A 135 5.73 -1.04 -16.66
C GLY A 135 4.92 0.01 -15.90
N VAL A 136 4.88 -0.12 -14.58
CA VAL A 136 4.17 0.80 -13.69
C VAL A 136 5.11 1.82 -13.08
N ASP A 137 4.64 3.05 -12.88
CA ASP A 137 5.43 4.14 -12.28
C ASP A 137 5.64 3.90 -10.78
N HIS A 138 4.64 3.28 -10.10
CA HIS A 138 4.69 3.00 -8.67
C HIS A 138 4.23 1.58 -8.34
N VAL A 139 4.86 0.99 -7.33
CA VAL A 139 4.43 -0.29 -6.72
C VAL A 139 4.27 -0.11 -5.21
N VAL A 140 3.09 -0.45 -4.70
CA VAL A 140 2.82 -0.56 -3.27
C VAL A 140 3.06 -2.01 -2.86
N GLU A 141 4.28 -2.29 -2.40
CA GLU A 141 4.78 -3.63 -2.12
C GLU A 141 4.46 -4.03 -0.68
N VAL A 142 3.56 -4.98 -0.50
CA VAL A 142 3.14 -5.47 0.82
C VAL A 142 3.44 -6.96 1.04
N ALA A 143 3.81 -7.68 -0.02
CA ALA A 143 4.04 -9.11 0.05
C ALA A 143 5.46 -9.47 0.49
N GLY A 144 6.47 -8.86 -0.08
CA GLY A 144 7.86 -9.27 0.13
C GLY A 144 8.17 -10.64 -0.49
N GLY A 145 9.16 -11.35 0.04
CA GLY A 145 9.51 -12.71 -0.40
C GLY A 145 9.71 -12.82 -1.91
N GLU A 146 9.38 -13.97 -2.48
CA GLU A 146 9.51 -14.23 -3.92
C GLU A 146 8.61 -13.30 -4.77
N SER A 147 7.52 -12.81 -4.23
CA SER A 147 6.62 -11.86 -4.90
C SER A 147 7.33 -10.56 -5.28
N PHE A 148 8.36 -10.16 -4.53
CA PHE A 148 9.13 -8.95 -4.79
C PHE A 148 9.83 -8.95 -6.16
N ASN A 149 10.25 -10.10 -6.67
CA ASN A 149 10.82 -10.20 -8.02
C ASN A 149 9.81 -9.84 -9.12
N GLU A 150 8.53 -10.14 -8.92
CA GLU A 150 7.49 -9.75 -9.87
C GLU A 150 7.21 -8.24 -9.80
N SER A 151 7.32 -7.63 -8.60
CA SER A 151 7.25 -6.18 -8.41
C SER A 151 8.38 -5.45 -9.14
N ILE A 152 9.62 -5.93 -8.99
CA ILE A 152 10.77 -5.39 -9.73
C ILE A 152 10.58 -5.54 -11.24
N ARG A 153 10.10 -6.70 -11.68
CA ARG A 153 9.88 -7.00 -13.11
C ARG A 153 8.91 -6.02 -13.78
N CYS A 154 7.84 -5.66 -13.09
CA CYS A 154 6.81 -4.81 -13.67
C CYS A 154 6.98 -3.31 -13.40
N ALA A 155 7.95 -2.93 -12.57
CA ALA A 155 8.26 -1.54 -12.37
C ALA A 155 8.95 -0.94 -13.63
N LYS A 156 8.56 0.27 -13.97
CA LYS A 156 9.18 1.07 -15.02
C LYS A 156 10.60 1.47 -14.62
N LEU A 157 11.50 1.67 -15.59
CA LEU A 157 12.82 2.22 -15.31
C LEU A 157 12.69 3.60 -14.66
N GLY A 158 13.26 3.75 -13.47
CA GLY A 158 13.11 4.95 -12.65
C GLY A 158 11.81 5.00 -11.84
N GLY A 159 10.98 3.97 -11.93
CA GLY A 159 9.77 3.82 -11.10
C GLY A 159 10.08 3.64 -9.62
N HIS A 160 9.08 3.86 -8.78
CA HIS A 160 9.19 3.83 -7.32
C HIS A 160 8.53 2.57 -6.73
N ILE A 161 9.24 1.83 -5.89
CA ILE A 161 8.70 0.69 -5.16
C ILE A 161 8.70 1.01 -3.66
N SER A 162 7.52 1.20 -3.07
CA SER A 162 7.36 1.38 -1.64
C SER A 162 7.28 0.02 -0.95
N ILE A 163 8.36 -0.40 -0.30
CA ILE A 163 8.42 -1.66 0.44
C ILE A 163 7.79 -1.44 1.82
N ILE A 164 6.63 -2.02 2.05
CA ILE A 164 5.81 -1.80 3.24
C ILE A 164 5.68 -3.07 4.08
N GLY A 165 5.46 -4.21 3.43
CA GLY A 165 5.16 -5.46 4.10
C GLY A 165 6.04 -6.62 3.68
N ILE A 166 5.94 -7.70 4.43
CA ILE A 166 6.69 -8.95 4.27
C ILE A 166 5.77 -10.17 4.46
N LEU A 167 4.54 -10.07 3.95
CA LEU A 167 3.50 -11.09 4.17
C LEU A 167 3.84 -12.46 3.56
N ASP A 168 4.64 -12.48 2.50
CA ASP A 168 5.10 -13.67 1.78
C ASP A 168 6.56 -14.04 2.11
N GLY A 169 7.21 -13.27 2.98
CA GLY A 169 8.56 -13.48 3.46
C GLY A 169 9.39 -12.21 3.52
N ASN A 170 10.49 -12.28 4.27
CA ASN A 170 11.40 -11.15 4.52
C ASN A 170 12.73 -11.25 3.76
N THR A 171 12.91 -12.28 2.97
CA THR A 171 14.10 -12.50 2.13
C THR A 171 13.68 -12.94 0.74
N SER A 172 14.41 -12.47 -0.27
CA SER A 172 14.28 -12.91 -1.66
C SER A 172 15.65 -12.84 -2.33
N GLU A 173 15.98 -13.78 -3.21
CA GLU A 173 17.05 -13.61 -4.18
C GLU A 173 16.52 -12.72 -5.31
N ILE A 174 17.22 -11.61 -5.57
CA ILE A 174 16.89 -10.75 -6.71
C ILE A 174 17.48 -11.38 -7.97
N LEU A 175 16.61 -11.72 -8.91
CA LEU A 175 16.95 -12.41 -10.16
C LEU A 175 17.16 -11.44 -11.33
#